data_98dbbc946a2a6c5caff36e32ca8224b2
#
_entry.id   98dbbc946a2a6c5caff36e32ca8224b2
#
_cell.length_a   1.000
_cell.length_b   1.000
_cell.length_c   1.000
_cell.angle_alpha   90.00
_cell.angle_beta   90.00
_cell.angle_gamma   90.00
#
_symmetry.space_group_name_H-M   'P 1'
#
loop_
_entity.id
_entity.type
_entity.pdbx_description
1 polymer ?
#
loop_
_entity_poly.entity_id
_entity_poly.type
_entity_poly.pdbx_seq_one_letter_code
_entity_poly.pdbx_strand_id
1 'polypeptide(L)'
;VTKQLLCGGLLQKGRFRGWTPGDGVEHAEIHMTTASGGQQTLGKILFYRQLEPLNYEKHRNLGVSQVANPFSFLADTHLVPLTVDEFGLAAVCYPIIFDTQTKTPLAVMGLRPGMNVFLGADGSLDPEVYLPAFARRYPFLPILAGQNGGVQNSANNGQDGDRVLVCIDRAAKMLSNTPELPFWEGNKPSRYTEEAIQFCREFDMLGRRTTEFVKLIEDNNLFELTPLALPRAKADGTPDEPQKIGEYLRISEAKLNALPKDKYIELRDKGVTAVMHAHLLSLGLWPKILSRAARIQASTPLS
;
A
#
# COMPACT_ATOMS: atom_id res chain seq x y z
N VAL A 1 -17.96 6.81 -14.52
CA VAL A 1 -17.19 6.53 -13.29
C VAL A 1 -16.00 5.62 -13.61
N THR A 2 -16.16 4.57 -14.41
CA THR A 2 -15.12 3.56 -14.67
C THR A 2 -14.03 4.04 -15.64
N LYS A 3 -14.34 4.92 -16.60
CA LYS A 3 -13.36 5.57 -17.49
C LYS A 3 -12.42 6.51 -16.69
N GLN A 4 -12.92 7.11 -15.62
CA GLN A 4 -12.14 7.94 -14.70
C GLN A 4 -11.18 7.11 -13.81
N LEU A 5 -11.52 5.85 -13.54
CA LEU A 5 -10.67 4.94 -12.74
C LEU A 5 -9.50 4.35 -13.56
N LEU A 6 -9.71 4.11 -14.85
CA LEU A 6 -8.66 3.59 -15.73
C LEU A 6 -7.69 4.69 -16.25
N CYS A 7 -8.16 5.94 -16.38
CA CYS A 7 -7.35 7.05 -16.90
C CYS A 7 -7.17 8.22 -15.93
N GLY A 8 -8.06 8.42 -14.96
CA GLY A 8 -8.06 9.59 -14.07
C GLY A 8 -7.72 9.29 -12.61
N GLY A 9 -7.86 8.05 -12.16
CA GLY A 9 -7.55 7.65 -10.77
C GLY A 9 -6.05 7.53 -10.47
N LEU A 10 -5.21 7.47 -11.50
CA LEU A 10 -3.75 7.46 -11.35
C LEU A 10 -3.18 8.83 -10.92
N LEU A 11 -3.91 9.94 -11.09
CA LEU A 11 -3.38 11.29 -10.96
C LEU A 11 -4.15 12.19 -9.97
N GLN A 12 -4.69 11.69 -8.87
CA GLN A 12 -5.00 12.60 -7.76
C GLN A 12 -3.70 13.04 -7.08
N LYS A 13 -3.10 14.09 -7.65
CA LYS A 13 -1.93 14.79 -7.09
C LYS A 13 -2.33 15.58 -5.85
N GLY A 14 -2.37 14.94 -4.71
CA GLY A 14 -2.30 15.62 -3.42
C GLY A 14 -0.85 16.04 -3.18
N ARG A 15 -0.44 17.23 -3.66
CA ARG A 15 0.86 17.80 -3.29
C ARG A 15 0.78 18.42 -1.91
N PHE A 16 1.33 17.78 -0.90
CA PHE A 16 1.84 18.49 0.26
C PHE A 16 3.09 19.25 -0.16
N ARG A 17 3.01 20.57 -0.28
CA ARG A 17 4.18 21.46 -0.47
C ARG A 17 4.92 21.54 0.86
N GLY A 18 6.19 21.18 0.88
CA GLY A 18 7.07 21.61 1.95
C GLY A 18 8.19 20.72 2.42
N TRP A 19 8.35 19.48 1.91
CA TRP A 19 9.47 18.66 2.33
C TRP A 19 10.44 18.41 1.15
N THR A 20 11.69 18.87 1.30
CA THR A 20 12.80 18.56 0.39
C THR A 20 13.79 17.67 1.13
N PRO A 21 14.28 16.57 0.53
CA PRO A 21 15.33 15.75 1.12
C PRO A 21 16.62 16.57 1.22
N GLY A 22 17.27 16.53 2.38
CA GLY A 22 18.62 17.08 2.54
C GLY A 22 19.63 16.18 1.82
N ASP A 23 20.61 16.79 1.14
CA ASP A 23 21.70 16.12 0.46
C ASP A 23 22.56 15.32 1.47
N GLY A 24 22.65 14.00 1.22
CA GLY A 24 23.60 13.12 1.87
C GLY A 24 23.00 12.06 2.79
N VAL A 25 22.55 10.93 2.23
CA VAL A 25 22.35 9.68 2.99
C VAL A 25 22.82 8.49 2.14
N GLU A 26 23.79 7.73 2.68
CA GLU A 26 24.18 6.42 2.20
C GLU A 26 23.00 5.44 2.17
N HIS A 27 22.99 4.55 1.20
CA HIS A 27 21.94 3.60 0.88
C HIS A 27 21.50 2.74 2.09
N ALA A 28 20.25 2.88 2.53
CA ALA A 28 19.59 1.93 3.41
C ALA A 28 18.76 0.95 2.56
N GLU A 29 19.20 -0.32 2.56
CA GLU A 29 18.53 -1.41 1.86
C GLU A 29 17.22 -1.79 2.57
N ILE A 30 16.13 -1.85 1.79
CA ILE A 30 14.88 -2.45 2.27
C ILE A 30 15.04 -3.97 2.20
N HIS A 31 15.31 -4.60 3.33
CA HIS A 31 15.35 -6.06 3.43
C HIS A 31 13.94 -6.65 3.34
N MET A 32 13.57 -7.16 2.16
CA MET A 32 12.59 -8.22 2.09
C MET A 32 13.29 -9.53 2.46
N THR A 33 12.95 -10.10 3.60
CA THR A 33 13.51 -11.36 4.13
C THR A 33 13.37 -12.48 3.10
N THR A 34 14.49 -12.93 2.55
CA THR A 34 14.58 -14.15 1.72
C THR A 34 14.93 -15.31 2.63
N ALA A 35 14.05 -16.33 2.68
CA ALA A 35 14.42 -17.65 3.18
C ALA A 35 15.37 -18.31 2.19
N SER A 36 16.48 -18.85 2.70
CA SER A 36 17.57 -19.44 1.94
C SER A 36 17.17 -20.71 1.21
N GLY A 37 17.63 -20.86 -0.03
CA GLY A 37 17.82 -22.15 -0.74
C GLY A 37 17.00 -22.32 -2.01
N GLY A 38 17.64 -22.15 -3.19
CA GLY A 38 17.33 -22.80 -4.46
C GLY A 38 15.99 -22.44 -5.13
N GLN A 39 16.04 -21.73 -6.26
CA GLN A 39 14.92 -21.14 -7.02
C GLN A 39 14.24 -19.99 -6.27
N GLN A 40 14.65 -18.78 -6.58
CA GLN A 40 14.01 -17.56 -6.06
C GLN A 40 12.58 -17.45 -6.62
N THR A 41 11.63 -18.06 -5.94
CA THR A 41 10.23 -17.69 -6.02
C THR A 41 10.11 -16.29 -5.41
N LEU A 42 9.75 -15.29 -6.22
CA LEU A 42 9.26 -14.01 -5.73
C LEU A 42 8.29 -14.31 -4.59
N GLY A 43 8.63 -13.93 -3.34
CA GLY A 43 7.79 -14.17 -2.17
C GLY A 43 6.37 -13.71 -2.46
N LYS A 44 5.37 -14.32 -1.81
CA LYS A 44 3.95 -14.01 -2.01
C LYS A 44 3.69 -12.53 -1.76
N ILE A 45 3.66 -11.74 -2.84
CA ILE A 45 3.37 -10.30 -2.78
C ILE A 45 1.86 -10.13 -2.68
N LEU A 46 1.41 -9.24 -1.81
CA LEU A 46 -0.01 -8.97 -1.59
C LEU A 46 -0.73 -8.68 -2.91
N PHE A 47 -1.84 -9.37 -3.19
CA PHE A 47 -2.71 -9.39 -4.39
C PHE A 47 -2.16 -10.15 -5.59
N TYR A 48 -0.83 -10.18 -5.80
CA TYR A 48 -0.22 -10.72 -7.01
C TYR A 48 -0.12 -12.24 -6.92
N ARG A 49 -0.53 -12.90 -8.00
CA ARG A 49 -0.60 -14.37 -8.08
C ARG A 49 0.38 -14.95 -9.08
N GLN A 50 0.53 -14.31 -10.23
CA GLN A 50 1.37 -14.79 -11.34
C GLN A 50 2.11 -13.62 -11.97
N LEU A 51 3.25 -13.25 -11.37
CA LEU A 51 4.07 -12.15 -11.84
C LEU A 51 4.95 -12.58 -13.01
N GLU A 52 4.97 -11.75 -14.06
CA GLU A 52 5.93 -11.87 -15.14
C GLU A 52 6.39 -10.48 -15.64
N PRO A 53 7.63 -10.34 -16.11
CA PRO A 53 8.12 -9.09 -16.68
C PRO A 53 7.29 -8.68 -17.89
N LEU A 54 6.89 -7.40 -17.96
CA LEU A 54 6.22 -6.85 -19.12
C LEU A 54 7.17 -6.85 -20.32
N ASN A 55 6.80 -7.56 -21.39
CA ASN A 55 7.62 -7.77 -22.57
C ASN A 55 6.77 -7.68 -23.82
N TYR A 56 7.28 -6.98 -24.86
CA TYR A 56 6.57 -6.78 -26.13
C TYR A 56 6.23 -8.09 -26.84
N GLU A 57 7.20 -9.01 -26.94
CA GLU A 57 7.02 -10.24 -27.71
C GLU A 57 5.90 -11.11 -27.15
N LYS A 58 5.80 -11.19 -25.81
CA LYS A 58 4.78 -11.99 -25.13
C LYS A 58 3.45 -11.27 -24.97
N HIS A 59 3.47 -9.94 -24.88
CA HIS A 59 2.32 -9.15 -24.44
C HIS A 59 1.82 -8.15 -25.49
N ARG A 60 2.24 -8.25 -26.76
CA ARG A 60 1.89 -7.32 -27.83
C ARG A 60 0.39 -7.15 -28.07
N ASN A 61 -0.40 -8.20 -27.81
CA ASN A 61 -1.86 -8.16 -27.95
C ASN A 61 -2.58 -7.99 -26.61
N LEU A 62 -1.81 -7.87 -25.52
CA LEU A 62 -2.37 -7.79 -24.17
C LEU A 62 -2.63 -6.34 -23.78
N GLY A 63 -3.62 -6.16 -22.92
CA GLY A 63 -3.94 -4.89 -22.28
C GLY A 63 -5.04 -5.07 -21.27
N VAL A 64 -5.71 -3.99 -20.91
CA VAL A 64 -6.75 -3.96 -19.88
C VAL A 64 -8.10 -3.70 -20.53
N SER A 65 -9.11 -4.40 -20.05
CA SER A 65 -10.53 -4.12 -20.36
C SER A 65 -11.31 -3.88 -19.08
N GLN A 66 -12.43 -3.21 -19.22
CA GLN A 66 -13.35 -2.98 -18.13
C GLN A 66 -13.92 -4.31 -17.62
N VAL A 67 -13.95 -4.47 -16.29
CA VAL A 67 -14.58 -5.60 -15.61
C VAL A 67 -15.59 -5.09 -14.59
N ALA A 68 -16.62 -5.90 -14.30
CA ALA A 68 -17.69 -5.50 -13.38
C ALA A 68 -17.15 -5.13 -11.98
N ASN A 69 -16.19 -5.91 -11.47
CA ASN A 69 -15.63 -5.76 -10.13
C ASN A 69 -14.11 -5.59 -10.17
N PRO A 70 -13.59 -4.41 -10.59
CA PRO A 70 -12.17 -4.18 -10.82
C PRO A 70 -11.32 -4.30 -9.54
N PHE A 71 -11.93 -4.17 -8.35
CA PHE A 71 -11.27 -4.23 -7.06
C PHE A 71 -11.47 -5.54 -6.30
N SER A 72 -12.03 -6.58 -6.95
CA SER A 72 -12.26 -7.88 -6.33
C SER A 72 -10.99 -8.55 -5.79
N PHE A 73 -9.81 -8.16 -6.26
CA PHE A 73 -8.52 -8.63 -5.74
C PHE A 73 -8.24 -8.16 -4.29
N LEU A 74 -8.96 -7.13 -3.80
CA LEU A 74 -8.88 -6.64 -2.43
C LEU A 74 -9.76 -7.41 -1.44
N ALA A 75 -10.64 -8.30 -1.89
CA ALA A 75 -11.67 -8.92 -1.05
C ALA A 75 -11.09 -9.61 0.20
N ASP A 76 -9.98 -10.30 0.03
CA ASP A 76 -9.33 -11.06 1.11
C ASP A 76 -8.29 -10.24 1.90
N THR A 77 -8.22 -8.92 1.64
CA THR A 77 -7.15 -8.07 2.16
C THR A 77 -7.65 -7.14 3.25
N HIS A 78 -7.15 -7.32 4.46
CA HIS A 78 -7.49 -6.51 5.63
C HIS A 78 -6.50 -5.38 5.92
N LEU A 79 -5.25 -5.48 5.44
CA LEU A 79 -4.19 -4.48 5.60
C LEU A 79 -3.54 -4.18 4.26
N VAL A 80 -3.39 -2.91 3.92
CA VAL A 80 -2.79 -2.46 2.66
C VAL A 80 -1.67 -1.47 2.95
N PRO A 81 -0.46 -1.66 2.40
CA PRO A 81 0.64 -0.72 2.57
C PRO A 81 0.29 0.70 2.08
N LEU A 82 0.75 1.69 2.83
CA LEU A 82 0.63 3.11 2.52
C LEU A 82 2.01 3.75 2.37
N THR A 83 2.08 4.78 1.56
CA THR A 83 3.19 5.74 1.63
C THR A 83 2.80 6.92 2.54
N VAL A 84 3.79 7.61 3.08
CA VAL A 84 3.53 8.74 3.99
C VAL A 84 2.79 9.90 3.33
N ASP A 85 2.96 10.06 2.01
CA ASP A 85 2.27 11.10 1.25
C ASP A 85 0.75 10.85 1.15
N GLU A 86 0.31 9.63 1.42
CA GLU A 86 -1.10 9.24 1.43
C GLU A 86 -1.80 9.49 2.77
N PHE A 87 -1.06 9.73 3.86
CA PHE A 87 -1.62 9.79 5.21
C PHE A 87 -2.75 10.83 5.34
N GLY A 88 -2.62 11.98 4.70
CA GLY A 88 -3.65 13.01 4.75
C GLY A 88 -5.02 12.55 4.20
N LEU A 89 -5.03 11.79 3.10
CA LEU A 89 -6.25 11.26 2.48
C LEU A 89 -6.72 9.97 3.16
N ALA A 90 -5.77 9.13 3.55
CA ALA A 90 -6.04 7.86 4.22
C ALA A 90 -6.63 8.06 5.63
N ALA A 91 -6.16 9.07 6.37
CA ALA A 91 -6.53 9.32 7.76
C ALA A 91 -8.01 9.63 7.99
N VAL A 92 -8.75 10.02 6.96
CA VAL A 92 -10.20 10.26 7.05
C VAL A 92 -11.05 9.03 6.66
N CYS A 93 -10.40 7.99 6.16
CA CYS A 93 -11.07 6.78 5.68
C CYS A 93 -10.94 5.61 6.64
N TYR A 94 -9.73 5.36 7.17
CA TYR A 94 -9.41 4.20 8.00
C TYR A 94 -8.23 4.46 8.95
N PRO A 95 -8.10 3.65 10.03
CA PRO A 95 -6.92 3.70 10.88
C PRO A 95 -5.66 3.41 10.08
N ILE A 96 -4.61 4.16 10.36
CA ILE A 96 -3.25 3.90 9.88
C ILE A 96 -2.48 3.30 11.04
N ILE A 97 -1.87 2.14 10.84
CA ILE A 97 -1.04 1.46 11.84
C ILE A 97 0.33 1.17 11.24
N PHE A 98 1.27 0.73 12.06
CA PHE A 98 2.57 0.25 11.56
C PHE A 98 2.73 -1.23 11.91
N ASP A 99 3.27 -1.98 10.97
CA ASP A 99 3.63 -3.39 11.17
C ASP A 99 4.68 -3.53 12.28
N THR A 100 4.56 -4.56 13.09
CA THR A 100 5.43 -4.74 14.27
C THR A 100 6.86 -5.12 13.92
N GLN A 101 7.09 -5.74 12.78
CA GLN A 101 8.40 -6.21 12.33
C GLN A 101 9.04 -5.26 11.33
N THR A 102 8.34 -4.97 10.25
CA THR A 102 8.85 -4.15 9.14
C THR A 102 8.65 -2.66 9.35
N LYS A 103 7.80 -2.27 10.32
CA LYS A 103 7.37 -0.88 10.56
C LYS A 103 6.71 -0.21 9.35
N THR A 104 6.32 -1.00 8.36
CA THR A 104 5.59 -0.51 7.20
C THR A 104 4.25 0.09 7.64
N PRO A 105 3.91 1.32 7.21
CA PRO A 105 2.59 1.87 7.49
C PRO A 105 1.51 1.15 6.68
N LEU A 106 0.40 0.84 7.33
CA LEU A 106 -0.68 0.00 6.82
C LEU A 106 -2.04 0.69 7.01
N ALA A 107 -2.84 0.72 5.95
CA ALA A 107 -4.26 1.03 6.00
C ALA A 107 -5.04 -0.16 6.56
N VAL A 108 -5.85 0.05 7.59
CA VAL A 108 -6.71 -1.00 8.14
C VAL A 108 -8.02 -1.03 7.36
N MET A 109 -8.15 -1.98 6.46
CA MET A 109 -9.35 -2.21 5.65
C MET A 109 -10.20 -3.38 6.14
N GLY A 110 -9.79 -4.06 7.21
CA GLY A 110 -10.51 -5.17 7.84
C GLY A 110 -9.85 -5.60 9.15
N LEU A 111 -10.49 -6.52 9.89
CA LEU A 111 -10.00 -6.97 11.20
C LEU A 111 -9.17 -8.26 11.14
N ARG A 112 -9.26 -9.01 10.05
CA ARG A 112 -8.58 -10.30 9.87
C ARG A 112 -8.39 -10.61 8.39
N PRO A 113 -7.45 -11.51 8.04
CA PRO A 113 -7.34 -12.03 6.69
C PRO A 113 -8.68 -12.57 6.16
N GLY A 114 -8.96 -12.39 4.88
CA GLY A 114 -10.22 -12.77 4.25
C GLY A 114 -11.37 -11.78 4.51
N MET A 115 -11.09 -10.57 5.00
CA MET A 115 -12.12 -9.55 5.26
C MET A 115 -11.65 -8.18 4.79
N ASN A 116 -12.43 -7.55 3.92
CA ASN A 116 -12.31 -6.14 3.59
C ASN A 116 -13.67 -5.47 3.81
N VAL A 117 -13.76 -4.55 4.77
CA VAL A 117 -15.02 -3.92 5.16
C VAL A 117 -15.45 -2.76 4.26
N PHE A 118 -14.68 -2.46 3.22
CA PHE A 118 -14.95 -1.42 2.23
C PHE A 118 -15.39 -1.99 0.87
N LEU A 119 -15.49 -3.32 0.76
CA LEU A 119 -16.06 -3.97 -0.41
C LEU A 119 -17.48 -4.44 -0.09
N GLY A 120 -18.41 -4.10 -0.99
CA GLY A 120 -19.77 -4.65 -0.97
C GLY A 120 -19.80 -6.15 -1.29
N ALA A 121 -20.92 -6.80 -1.01
CA ALA A 121 -21.14 -8.21 -1.36
C ALA A 121 -21.05 -8.47 -2.87
N ASP A 122 -21.30 -7.45 -3.68
CA ASP A 122 -21.16 -7.44 -5.13
C ASP A 122 -19.71 -7.22 -5.59
N GLY A 123 -18.76 -7.02 -4.66
CA GLY A 123 -17.36 -6.72 -4.94
C GLY A 123 -17.09 -5.28 -5.36
N SER A 124 -18.08 -4.38 -5.27
CA SER A 124 -17.88 -2.95 -5.49
C SER A 124 -17.11 -2.33 -4.33
N LEU A 125 -16.18 -1.43 -4.62
CA LEU A 125 -15.49 -0.64 -3.60
C LEU A 125 -16.38 0.53 -3.16
N ASP A 126 -16.42 0.82 -1.85
CA ASP A 126 -17.06 2.01 -1.30
C ASP A 126 -16.52 3.27 -2.02
N PRO A 127 -17.38 4.07 -2.67
CA PRO A 127 -16.93 5.20 -3.50
C PRO A 127 -16.30 6.34 -2.68
N GLU A 128 -16.53 6.38 -1.37
CA GLU A 128 -15.99 7.41 -0.47
C GLU A 128 -14.65 7.02 0.15
N VAL A 129 -14.17 5.79 -0.09
CA VAL A 129 -12.90 5.35 0.47
C VAL A 129 -11.73 5.73 -0.43
N TYR A 130 -10.67 6.25 0.17
CA TYR A 130 -9.41 6.44 -0.53
C TYR A 130 -8.79 5.08 -0.89
N LEU A 131 -8.44 4.85 -2.14
CA LEU A 131 -7.77 3.64 -2.56
C LEU A 131 -6.24 3.81 -2.47
N PRO A 132 -5.53 3.03 -1.63
CA PRO A 132 -4.08 3.14 -1.49
C PRO A 132 -3.33 2.99 -2.81
N ALA A 133 -2.23 3.73 -2.98
CA ALA A 133 -1.38 3.68 -4.18
C ALA A 133 -0.85 2.26 -4.44
N PHE A 134 -0.59 1.52 -3.37
CA PHE A 134 -0.22 0.10 -3.46
C PHE A 134 -1.27 -0.74 -4.19
N ALA A 135 -2.55 -0.49 -3.98
CA ALA A 135 -3.64 -1.16 -4.69
C ALA A 135 -3.89 -0.57 -6.08
N ARG A 136 -3.74 0.76 -6.25
CA ARG A 136 -3.97 1.44 -7.53
C ARG A 136 -3.00 1.02 -8.63
N ARG A 137 -1.78 0.58 -8.27
CA ARG A 137 -0.79 0.11 -9.26
C ARG A 137 -1.14 -1.25 -9.88
N TYR A 138 -2.06 -2.01 -9.26
CA TYR A 138 -2.45 -3.31 -9.80
C TYR A 138 -3.07 -3.18 -11.20
N PRO A 139 -2.67 -4.00 -12.19
CA PRO A 139 -1.89 -5.24 -12.10
C PRO A 139 -0.37 -5.07 -12.29
N PHE A 140 0.17 -3.84 -12.29
CA PHE A 140 1.59 -3.58 -12.47
C PHE A 140 2.34 -3.65 -11.14
N LEU A 141 3.57 -4.17 -11.19
CA LEU A 141 4.48 -4.22 -10.04
C LEU A 141 5.87 -3.73 -10.47
N PRO A 142 6.41 -2.65 -9.86
CA PRO A 142 7.79 -2.27 -10.07
C PRO A 142 8.73 -3.23 -9.31
N ILE A 143 9.80 -3.66 -9.96
CA ILE A 143 10.90 -4.44 -9.36
C ILE A 143 12.19 -3.71 -9.69
N LEU A 144 13.03 -3.44 -8.69
CA LEU A 144 14.34 -2.84 -8.91
C LEU A 144 15.26 -3.86 -9.61
N ALA A 145 15.84 -3.47 -10.73
CA ALA A 145 16.84 -4.26 -11.41
C ALA A 145 18.10 -4.32 -10.53
N GLY A 146 18.41 -5.52 -10.03
CA GLY A 146 19.57 -5.75 -9.13
C GLY A 146 19.22 -6.52 -7.87
N GLN A 147 17.97 -6.58 -7.44
CA GLN A 147 17.57 -7.35 -6.25
C GLN A 147 17.24 -8.82 -6.52
N ASN A 148 17.12 -9.24 -7.79
CA ASN A 148 16.95 -10.65 -8.15
C ASN A 148 17.89 -11.00 -9.32
N GLY A 149 18.96 -11.70 -9.02
CA GLY A 149 19.93 -12.17 -10.01
C GLY A 149 19.28 -12.89 -11.18
N GLY A 150 19.32 -12.27 -12.36
CA GLY A 150 19.01 -12.95 -13.59
C GLY A 150 18.01 -12.26 -14.50
N VAL A 151 18.33 -11.13 -15.09
CA VAL A 151 18.12 -10.85 -16.52
C VAL A 151 19.18 -9.83 -16.94
N GLN A 152 20.31 -10.34 -17.36
CA GLN A 152 21.24 -9.55 -18.17
C GLN A 152 20.65 -9.48 -19.58
N ASN A 153 20.07 -8.36 -19.95
CA ASN A 153 19.95 -7.98 -21.35
C ASN A 153 20.90 -6.79 -21.59
N SER A 154 22.05 -7.16 -22.13
CA SER A 154 23.07 -6.27 -22.66
C SER A 154 22.46 -5.41 -23.77
N ALA A 155 22.37 -4.11 -23.55
CA ALA A 155 22.64 -3.03 -24.51
C ALA A 155 22.13 -1.70 -23.93
N ASN A 156 22.97 -1.01 -23.21
CA ASN A 156 23.31 0.41 -23.32
C ASN A 156 23.96 0.91 -22.01
N ASN A 157 25.12 1.48 -22.17
CA ASN A 157 25.92 2.15 -21.15
C ASN A 157 25.13 3.27 -20.46
N GLY A 158 24.79 3.09 -19.19
CA GLY A 158 24.22 4.09 -18.30
C GLY A 158 24.02 3.49 -16.92
N GLN A 159 24.52 4.13 -15.90
CA GLN A 159 24.56 3.78 -14.48
C GLN A 159 23.48 2.80 -14.01
N ASP A 160 23.90 1.64 -13.51
CA ASP A 160 23.10 0.41 -13.29
C ASP A 160 22.16 0.47 -12.06
N GLY A 161 21.98 1.63 -11.45
CA GLY A 161 21.24 1.79 -10.18
C GLY A 161 19.74 2.12 -10.29
N ASP A 162 19.24 2.53 -11.45
CA ASP A 162 17.91 3.18 -11.56
C ASP A 162 16.94 2.50 -12.54
N ARG A 163 17.22 1.25 -12.96
CA ARG A 163 16.31 0.54 -13.88
C ARG A 163 15.21 -0.14 -13.11
N VAL A 164 14.02 0.45 -13.13
CA VAL A 164 12.78 -0.18 -12.67
C VAL A 164 12.28 -1.14 -13.75
N LEU A 165 12.29 -2.43 -13.46
CA LEU A 165 11.62 -3.45 -14.26
C LEU A 165 10.14 -3.45 -13.86
N VAL A 166 9.23 -3.33 -14.82
CA VAL A 166 7.79 -3.44 -14.54
C VAL A 166 7.31 -4.84 -14.87
N CYS A 167 6.72 -5.50 -13.88
CA CYS A 167 6.03 -6.78 -14.02
C CYS A 167 4.52 -6.57 -14.06
N ILE A 168 3.81 -7.57 -14.59
CA ILE A 168 2.34 -7.64 -14.57
C ILE A 168 1.90 -8.94 -13.88
N ASP A 169 0.74 -8.90 -13.23
CA ASP A 169 0.08 -10.11 -12.74
C ASP A 169 -0.79 -10.72 -13.85
N ARG A 170 -0.32 -11.82 -14.45
CA ARG A 170 -1.06 -12.53 -15.51
C ARG A 170 -2.40 -13.09 -15.06
N ALA A 171 -2.59 -13.29 -13.75
CA ALA A 171 -3.85 -13.75 -13.17
C ALA A 171 -4.87 -12.61 -12.96
N ALA A 172 -4.53 -11.37 -13.31
CA ALA A 172 -5.42 -10.23 -13.15
C ALA A 172 -6.65 -10.34 -14.08
N LYS A 173 -7.84 -10.28 -13.49
CA LYS A 173 -9.12 -10.46 -14.21
C LYS A 173 -9.36 -9.42 -15.30
N MET A 174 -8.74 -8.23 -15.19
CA MET A 174 -8.88 -7.14 -16.15
C MET A 174 -8.02 -7.32 -17.41
N LEU A 175 -7.12 -8.30 -17.44
CA LEU A 175 -6.29 -8.54 -18.62
C LEU A 175 -7.09 -9.20 -19.74
N SER A 176 -6.90 -8.69 -20.96
CA SER A 176 -7.58 -9.16 -22.18
C SER A 176 -6.61 -9.18 -23.36
N ASN A 177 -6.81 -10.14 -24.28
CA ASN A 177 -6.11 -10.17 -25.57
C ASN A 177 -6.84 -9.34 -26.66
N THR A 178 -8.03 -8.81 -26.34
CA THR A 178 -8.78 -7.83 -27.13
C THR A 178 -9.08 -6.62 -26.24
N PRO A 179 -8.04 -5.89 -25.80
CA PRO A 179 -8.18 -4.89 -24.75
C PRO A 179 -8.78 -3.58 -25.24
N GLU A 180 -9.52 -2.89 -24.35
CA GLU A 180 -9.92 -1.50 -24.56
C GLU A 180 -8.71 -0.54 -24.45
N LEU A 181 -7.77 -0.88 -23.57
CA LEU A 181 -6.53 -0.15 -23.37
C LEU A 181 -5.36 -1.11 -23.60
N PRO A 182 -4.80 -1.17 -24.81
CA PRO A 182 -3.68 -2.04 -25.13
C PRO A 182 -2.40 -1.60 -24.40
N PHE A 183 -1.53 -2.56 -24.09
CA PHE A 183 -0.22 -2.23 -23.52
C PHE A 183 0.75 -1.69 -24.56
N TRP A 184 0.53 -1.98 -25.83
CA TRP A 184 1.43 -1.64 -26.92
C TRP A 184 0.69 -1.00 -28.09
N GLU A 185 1.28 0.04 -28.65
CA GLU A 185 0.88 0.66 -29.91
C GLU A 185 2.00 0.48 -30.92
N GLY A 186 1.81 -0.43 -31.88
CA GLY A 186 2.91 -0.92 -32.71
C GLY A 186 3.93 -1.64 -31.83
N ASN A 187 5.20 -1.21 -31.88
CA ASN A 187 6.32 -1.77 -31.11
C ASN A 187 6.72 -0.91 -29.89
N LYS A 188 5.92 0.10 -29.55
CA LYS A 188 6.16 1.01 -28.43
C LYS A 188 5.11 0.79 -27.33
N PRO A 189 5.46 1.05 -26.06
CA PRO A 189 4.44 1.11 -25.02
C PRO A 189 3.36 2.12 -25.37
N SER A 190 2.09 1.77 -25.12
CA SER A 190 0.99 2.70 -25.26
C SER A 190 1.06 3.80 -24.18
N ARG A 191 0.33 4.89 -24.40
CA ARG A 191 0.21 5.96 -23.39
C ARG A 191 -0.22 5.42 -22.03
N TYR A 192 -1.17 4.47 -21.99
CA TYR A 192 -1.60 3.81 -20.76
C TYR A 192 -0.44 3.12 -20.03
N THR A 193 0.39 2.39 -20.78
CA THR A 193 1.55 1.70 -20.22
C THR A 193 2.62 2.67 -19.74
N GLU A 194 2.87 3.75 -20.48
CA GLU A 194 3.82 4.80 -20.06
C GLU A 194 3.38 5.46 -18.74
N GLU A 195 2.09 5.80 -18.62
CA GLU A 195 1.50 6.35 -17.38
C GLU A 195 1.62 5.36 -16.21
N ALA A 196 1.38 4.05 -16.45
CA ALA A 196 1.54 3.01 -15.44
C ALA A 196 3.01 2.84 -14.99
N ILE A 197 3.95 2.87 -15.93
CA ILE A 197 5.40 2.83 -15.63
C ILE A 197 5.80 4.06 -14.81
N GLN A 198 5.34 5.24 -15.20
CA GLN A 198 5.61 6.48 -14.48
C GLN A 198 5.06 6.42 -13.06
N PHE A 199 3.83 5.94 -12.87
CA PHE A 199 3.24 5.75 -11.55
C PHE A 199 4.06 4.78 -10.69
N CYS A 200 4.56 3.69 -11.27
CA CYS A 200 5.42 2.75 -10.56
C CYS A 200 6.73 3.40 -10.09
N ARG A 201 7.35 4.28 -10.90
CA ARG A 201 8.55 5.03 -10.50
C ARG A 201 8.25 6.03 -9.39
N GLU A 202 7.15 6.76 -9.49
CA GLU A 202 6.70 7.69 -8.44
C GLU A 202 6.44 6.93 -7.13
N PHE A 203 5.81 5.75 -7.21
CA PHE A 203 5.56 4.91 -6.03
C PHE A 203 6.86 4.45 -5.35
N ASP A 204 7.89 4.09 -6.10
CA ASP A 204 9.20 3.73 -5.53
C ASP A 204 9.81 4.92 -4.78
N MET A 205 9.81 6.10 -5.39
CA MET A 205 10.30 7.32 -4.75
C MET A 205 9.53 7.64 -3.44
N LEU A 206 8.19 7.47 -3.44
CA LEU A 206 7.36 7.65 -2.25
C LEU A 206 7.67 6.58 -1.18
N GLY A 207 8.04 5.37 -1.60
CA GLY A 207 8.49 4.31 -0.71
C GLY A 207 9.76 4.70 0.05
N ARG A 208 10.75 5.28 -0.63
CA ARG A 208 11.98 5.78 0.01
C ARG A 208 11.68 6.86 1.06
N ARG A 209 10.83 7.84 0.73
CA ARG A 209 10.39 8.88 1.68
C ARG A 209 9.67 8.27 2.89
N THR A 210 8.90 7.22 2.67
CA THR A 210 8.22 6.49 3.73
C THR A 210 9.23 5.82 4.67
N THR A 211 10.28 5.21 4.12
CA THR A 211 11.37 4.61 4.90
C THR A 211 12.10 5.67 5.74
N GLU A 212 12.40 6.82 5.17
CA GLU A 212 13.02 7.94 5.88
C GLU A 212 12.13 8.45 7.03
N PHE A 213 10.82 8.57 6.79
CA PHE A 213 9.87 8.94 7.83
C PHE A 213 9.85 7.92 8.97
N VAL A 214 9.72 6.63 8.64
CA VAL A 214 9.71 5.54 9.64
C VAL A 214 10.99 5.57 10.47
N LYS A 215 12.14 5.76 9.83
CA LYS A 215 13.43 5.91 10.53
C LYS A 215 13.44 7.10 11.49
N LEU A 216 12.90 8.25 11.10
CA LEU A 216 12.80 9.41 11.99
C LEU A 216 11.94 9.12 13.24
N ILE A 217 10.82 8.39 13.07
CA ILE A 217 9.96 8.00 14.20
C ILE A 217 10.71 7.02 15.12
N GLU A 218 11.46 6.09 14.56
CA GLU A 218 12.26 5.13 15.30
C GLU A 218 13.43 5.78 16.06
N ASP A 219 14.23 6.61 15.37
CA ASP A 219 15.39 7.31 15.93
C ASP A 219 14.98 8.23 17.12
N ASN A 220 13.75 8.74 17.12
CA ASN A 220 13.19 9.53 18.23
C ASN A 220 12.39 8.68 19.26
N ASN A 221 12.43 7.34 19.14
CA ASN A 221 11.73 6.40 20.03
C ASN A 221 10.22 6.69 20.18
N LEU A 222 9.58 7.13 19.10
CA LEU A 222 8.16 7.53 19.11
C LEU A 222 7.19 6.36 18.93
N PHE A 223 7.66 5.17 18.55
CA PHE A 223 6.78 4.01 18.44
C PHE A 223 6.33 3.48 19.80
N GLU A 224 5.09 2.99 19.85
CA GLU A 224 4.45 2.31 20.95
C GLU A 224 3.74 1.06 20.45
N LEU A 225 4.01 -0.10 21.06
CA LEU A 225 3.31 -1.34 20.79
C LEU A 225 1.93 -1.28 21.44
N THR A 226 0.89 -1.52 20.64
CA THR A 226 -0.51 -1.41 21.09
C THR A 226 -1.25 -2.71 20.79
N PRO A 227 -1.92 -3.33 21.77
CA PRO A 227 -2.75 -4.49 21.50
C PRO A 227 -4.01 -4.08 20.71
N LEU A 228 -4.35 -4.89 19.70
CA LEU A 228 -5.65 -4.83 19.04
C LEU A 228 -6.58 -5.81 19.71
N ALA A 229 -7.63 -5.30 20.35
CA ALA A 229 -8.59 -6.10 21.08
C ALA A 229 -10.02 -5.81 20.61
N LEU A 230 -10.83 -6.87 20.47
CA LEU A 230 -12.26 -6.75 20.15
C LEU A 230 -13.07 -6.72 21.45
N PRO A 231 -14.04 -5.79 21.56
CA PRO A 231 -14.97 -5.81 22.69
C PRO A 231 -15.79 -7.10 22.67
N ARG A 232 -16.00 -7.66 23.84
CA ARG A 232 -16.87 -8.84 24.04
C ARG A 232 -17.99 -8.49 25.01
N ALA A 233 -19.09 -9.19 24.86
CA ALA A 233 -20.20 -9.18 25.85
C ALA A 233 -20.44 -10.60 26.30
N LYS A 234 -20.81 -10.75 27.59
CA LYS A 234 -21.30 -11.98 28.18
C LYS A 234 -22.70 -12.32 27.66
N ALA A 235 -23.16 -13.52 27.93
CA ALA A 235 -24.49 -13.97 27.51
C ALA A 235 -25.64 -13.09 28.07
N ASP A 236 -25.40 -12.41 29.19
CA ASP A 236 -26.35 -11.48 29.82
C ASP A 236 -26.27 -10.04 29.25
N GLY A 237 -25.41 -9.81 28.20
CA GLY A 237 -25.20 -8.51 27.57
C GLY A 237 -24.26 -7.58 28.33
N THR A 238 -23.70 -7.97 29.47
CA THR A 238 -22.71 -7.17 30.19
C THR A 238 -21.33 -7.23 29.48
N PRO A 239 -20.49 -6.17 29.60
CA PRO A 239 -19.14 -6.19 29.09
C PRO A 239 -18.32 -7.35 29.63
N ASP A 240 -17.59 -8.02 28.78
CA ASP A 240 -16.60 -9.05 29.10
C ASP A 240 -15.18 -8.54 28.80
N GLU A 241 -14.17 -9.29 29.20
CA GLU A 241 -12.78 -8.96 28.87
C GLU A 241 -12.59 -8.91 27.35
N PRO A 242 -11.98 -7.83 26.82
CA PRO A 242 -11.74 -7.70 25.38
C PRO A 242 -10.85 -8.83 24.86
N GLN A 243 -11.24 -9.43 23.76
CA GLN A 243 -10.42 -10.47 23.12
C GLN A 243 -9.27 -9.84 22.32
N LYS A 244 -8.04 -10.05 22.75
CA LYS A 244 -6.87 -9.66 21.98
C LYS A 244 -6.80 -10.48 20.67
N ILE A 245 -6.74 -9.80 19.52
CA ILE A 245 -6.66 -10.41 18.18
C ILE A 245 -5.33 -10.14 17.48
N GLY A 246 -4.51 -9.24 18.02
CA GLY A 246 -3.21 -8.91 17.45
C GLY A 246 -2.52 -7.77 18.17
N GLU A 247 -1.44 -7.29 17.57
CA GLU A 247 -0.69 -6.13 18.02
C GLU A 247 -0.21 -5.33 16.82
N TYR A 248 -0.03 -4.03 17.00
CA TYR A 248 0.51 -3.13 16.00
C TYR A 248 1.34 -2.02 16.67
N LEU A 249 2.20 -1.38 15.89
CA LEU A 249 2.88 -0.18 16.34
C LEU A 249 2.07 1.06 15.94
N ARG A 250 2.05 2.04 16.82
CA ARG A 250 1.53 3.39 16.60
C ARG A 250 2.55 4.43 17.01
N ILE A 251 2.40 5.66 16.55
CA ILE A 251 3.10 6.80 17.13
C ILE A 251 2.44 7.11 18.47
N SER A 252 3.26 7.20 19.54
CA SER A 252 2.79 7.54 20.87
C SER A 252 2.64 9.04 21.00
N GLU A 253 1.41 9.51 21.20
CA GLU A 253 1.14 10.93 21.47
C GLU A 253 1.85 11.40 22.74
N ALA A 254 1.89 10.57 23.78
CA ALA A 254 2.58 10.88 25.03
C ALA A 254 4.10 11.10 24.81
N LYS A 255 4.75 10.22 24.05
CA LYS A 255 6.18 10.37 23.71
C LYS A 255 6.43 11.59 22.82
N LEU A 256 5.53 11.84 21.85
CA LEU A 256 5.61 13.02 20.98
C LEU A 256 5.53 14.33 21.79
N ASN A 257 4.59 14.41 22.75
CA ASN A 257 4.42 15.56 23.63
C ASN A 257 5.56 15.73 24.64
N ALA A 258 6.28 14.66 24.97
CA ALA A 258 7.43 14.66 25.86
C ALA A 258 8.76 14.96 25.16
N LEU A 259 8.77 15.12 23.83
CA LEU A 259 9.99 15.45 23.09
C LEU A 259 10.61 16.78 23.57
N PRO A 260 11.95 16.85 23.68
CA PRO A 260 12.65 18.11 23.84
C PRO A 260 12.28 19.11 22.73
N LYS A 261 12.19 20.39 23.07
CA LYS A 261 11.72 21.44 22.16
C LYS A 261 12.53 21.50 20.86
N ASP A 262 13.84 21.35 20.96
CA ASP A 262 14.75 21.32 19.80
C ASP A 262 14.46 20.15 18.87
N LYS A 263 14.20 18.96 19.43
CA LYS A 263 13.83 17.77 18.65
C LYS A 263 12.47 17.92 17.97
N TYR A 264 11.49 18.48 18.65
CA TYR A 264 10.18 18.77 18.04
C TYR A 264 10.31 19.79 16.90
N ILE A 265 11.13 20.82 17.06
CA ILE A 265 11.41 21.82 16.02
C ILE A 265 12.08 21.16 14.81
N GLU A 266 13.07 20.28 15.05
CA GLU A 266 13.73 19.51 13.98
C GLU A 266 12.71 18.69 13.15
N LEU A 267 11.82 17.96 13.81
CA LEU A 267 10.76 17.20 13.12
C LEU A 267 9.78 18.10 12.36
N ARG A 268 9.43 19.24 12.93
CA ARG A 268 8.58 20.25 12.27
C ARG A 268 9.24 20.79 11.00
N ASP A 269 10.53 21.13 11.08
CA ASP A 269 11.27 21.73 9.97
C ASP A 269 11.51 20.71 8.84
N LYS A 270 11.54 19.41 9.18
CA LYS A 270 11.49 18.30 8.21
C LYS A 270 10.09 18.04 7.64
N GLY A 271 9.06 18.78 8.07
CA GLY A 271 7.69 18.66 7.55
C GLY A 271 6.93 17.40 7.96
N VAL A 272 7.45 16.60 8.91
CA VAL A 272 6.86 15.30 9.26
C VAL A 272 5.78 15.38 10.34
N THR A 273 5.65 16.50 11.06
CA THR A 273 4.66 16.68 12.12
C THR A 273 3.23 16.52 11.63
N ALA A 274 2.90 17.05 10.44
CA ALA A 274 1.56 16.91 9.84
C ALA A 274 1.21 15.44 9.58
N VAL A 275 2.17 14.64 9.12
CA VAL A 275 2.02 13.20 8.87
C VAL A 275 1.79 12.44 10.18
N MET A 276 2.54 12.78 11.24
CA MET A 276 2.36 12.19 12.58
C MET A 276 0.96 12.50 13.13
N HIS A 277 0.47 13.73 13.00
CA HIS A 277 -0.87 14.09 13.46
C HIS A 277 -1.96 13.43 12.63
N ALA A 278 -1.78 13.30 11.30
CA ALA A 278 -2.71 12.55 10.45
C ALA A 278 -2.83 11.08 10.92
N HIS A 279 -1.71 10.43 11.23
CA HIS A 279 -1.72 9.10 11.83
C HIS A 279 -2.50 9.06 13.15
N LEU A 280 -2.20 9.97 14.09
CA LEU A 280 -2.90 10.00 15.39
C LEU A 280 -4.42 10.18 15.23
N LEU A 281 -4.84 11.10 14.36
CA LEU A 281 -6.26 11.33 14.07
C LEU A 281 -6.92 10.08 13.46
N SER A 282 -6.21 9.37 12.59
CA SER A 282 -6.75 8.17 11.94
C SER A 282 -7.13 7.07 12.92
N LEU A 283 -6.45 6.99 14.07
CA LEU A 283 -6.74 5.97 15.11
C LEU A 283 -8.14 6.12 15.70
N GLY A 284 -8.74 7.31 15.63
CA GLY A 284 -10.14 7.55 15.99
C GLY A 284 -11.16 6.82 15.11
N LEU A 285 -10.73 6.22 13.99
CA LEU A 285 -11.61 5.48 13.06
C LEU A 285 -11.77 3.99 13.40
N TRP A 286 -11.12 3.48 14.44
CA TRP A 286 -11.30 2.09 14.88
C TRP A 286 -12.79 1.70 15.10
N PRO A 287 -13.64 2.53 15.75
CA PRO A 287 -15.07 2.21 15.90
C PRO A 287 -15.79 2.03 14.56
N LYS A 288 -15.39 2.80 13.51
CA LYS A 288 -15.95 2.66 12.16
C LYS A 288 -15.63 1.28 11.56
N ILE A 289 -14.39 0.82 11.68
CA ILE A 289 -13.96 -0.50 11.18
C ILE A 289 -14.71 -1.61 11.93
N LEU A 290 -14.76 -1.53 13.27
CA LEU A 290 -15.48 -2.50 14.12
C LEU A 290 -16.96 -2.60 13.75
N SER A 291 -17.63 -1.45 13.59
CA SER A 291 -19.05 -1.40 13.20
C SER A 291 -19.29 -2.00 11.81
N ARG A 292 -18.43 -1.72 10.82
CA ARG A 292 -18.55 -2.30 9.48
C ARG A 292 -18.31 -3.82 9.50
N ALA A 293 -17.30 -4.28 10.24
CA ALA A 293 -17.02 -5.70 10.39
C ALA A 293 -18.17 -6.46 11.04
N ALA A 294 -18.79 -5.89 12.09
CA ALA A 294 -19.95 -6.49 12.75
C ALA A 294 -21.14 -6.62 11.80
N ARG A 295 -21.40 -5.63 10.94
CA ARG A 295 -22.48 -5.72 9.92
C ARG A 295 -22.25 -6.83 8.92
N ILE A 296 -21.02 -7.01 8.44
CA ILE A 296 -20.67 -8.07 7.49
C ILE A 296 -20.89 -9.44 8.15
N GLN A 297 -20.48 -9.62 9.41
CA GLN A 297 -20.69 -10.88 10.15
C GLN A 297 -22.18 -11.18 10.35
N ALA A 298 -23.00 -10.18 10.68
CA ALA A 298 -24.43 -10.34 10.86
C ALA A 298 -25.17 -10.66 9.54
N SER A 299 -24.64 -10.25 8.39
CA SER A 299 -25.23 -10.53 7.07
C SER A 299 -24.79 -11.85 6.44
N THR A 300 -23.80 -12.53 7.06
CA THR A 300 -23.35 -13.86 6.60
C THR A 300 -24.17 -14.93 7.34
N PRO A 301 -25.05 -15.72 6.67
CA PRO A 301 -25.79 -16.79 7.31
C PRO A 301 -24.80 -17.78 7.96
N LEU A 302 -25.11 -18.20 9.20
CA LEU A 302 -24.42 -19.33 9.84
C LEU A 302 -24.65 -20.58 8.97
N SER A 303 -23.62 -20.99 8.24
CA SER A 303 -23.60 -22.24 7.48
C SER A 303 -23.39 -23.44 8.38
#